data_271f4033b053e048c4b50e6726474423
#
_entry.id   271f4033b053e048c4b50e6726474423
#
_cell.length_a   1.000
_cell.length_b   1.000
_cell.length_c   1.000
_cell.angle_alpha   90.00
_cell.angle_beta   90.00
_cell.angle_gamma   90.00
#
_symmetry.space_group_name_H-M   'P 1'
#
loop_
_entity.id
_entity.type
_entity.pdbx_description
1 polymer ?
#
loop_
_entity_poly.entity_id
_entity_poly.type
_entity_poly.pdbx_seq_one_letter_code
_entity_poly.pdbx_strand_id
1 'polypeptide(L)'
;LLSTVTATGNAGFLGTVRVSGNTSLEGQLQLTESAAAAVHTTAINGVTSVSLNFGIAQNFLTTVTAAHTLARPTNARVGQVGSIFLVQSGGSGAISYNGCFKFPGGTAPTFATSNGAVSRIDYIVASISSDNTGENIHAIMTQEYA
;
A
#
# COMPACT_ATOMS: atom_id res chain seq x y z
N LEU A 1 30.36 3.74 19.13
CA LEU A 1 29.02 3.89 18.55
C LEU A 1 28.21 4.74 19.50
N LEU A 2 27.70 5.89 19.06
CA LEU A 2 26.74 6.67 19.85
C LEU A 2 25.41 5.89 19.87
N SER A 3 24.92 5.55 21.05
CA SER A 3 23.63 4.89 21.23
C SER A 3 22.44 5.88 21.25
N THR A 4 22.69 7.14 21.53
CA THR A 4 21.67 8.20 21.61
C THR A 4 22.27 9.55 21.23
N VAL A 5 21.54 10.30 20.40
CA VAL A 5 21.83 11.72 20.14
C VAL A 5 20.63 12.51 20.66
N THR A 6 20.86 13.39 21.62
CA THR A 6 19.83 14.27 22.17
C THR A 6 20.16 15.73 21.80
N ALA A 7 19.21 16.40 21.13
CA ALA A 7 19.27 17.82 20.89
C ALA A 7 18.09 18.50 21.62
N THR A 8 18.39 19.46 22.51
CA THR A 8 17.38 20.20 23.30
C THR A 8 16.92 21.50 22.63
N GLY A 9 17.24 21.68 21.37
CA GLY A 9 16.86 22.84 20.56
C GLY A 9 16.79 22.41 19.09
N ASN A 10 16.91 23.39 18.19
CA ASN A 10 16.95 23.09 16.75
C ASN A 10 18.24 22.34 16.40
N ALA A 11 18.10 21.17 15.77
CA ALA A 11 19.22 20.44 15.20
C ALA A 11 19.21 20.66 13.68
N GLY A 12 20.29 21.24 13.14
CA GLY A 12 20.51 21.38 11.71
C GLY A 12 21.44 20.29 11.20
N PHE A 13 21.04 19.59 10.15
CA PHE A 13 21.88 18.61 9.47
C PHE A 13 22.20 19.13 8.06
N LEU A 14 23.48 19.27 7.76
CA LEU A 14 23.95 19.60 6.42
C LEU A 14 24.24 18.30 5.66
N GLY A 15 23.44 17.98 4.67
CA GLY A 15 23.55 16.77 3.88
C GLY A 15 22.45 15.75 4.20
N THR A 16 22.73 14.46 3.94
CA THR A 16 21.75 13.39 4.05
C THR A 16 21.61 12.85 5.47
N VAL A 17 20.39 12.86 6.02
CA VAL A 17 20.05 12.11 7.22
C VAL A 17 19.49 10.75 6.81
N ARG A 18 20.18 9.67 7.22
CA ARG A 18 19.73 8.30 6.98
C ARG A 18 19.26 7.67 8.29
N VAL A 19 17.99 7.29 8.33
CA VAL A 19 17.42 6.52 9.43
C VAL A 19 17.15 5.11 8.94
N SER A 20 17.79 4.11 9.56
CA SER A 20 17.68 2.70 9.18
C SER A 20 16.63 1.93 9.98
N GLY A 21 15.94 2.58 10.89
CA GLY A 21 14.88 2.01 11.73
C GLY A 21 13.62 2.84 11.70
N ASN A 22 12.74 2.57 12.64
CA ASN A 22 11.51 3.35 12.80
C ASN A 22 11.84 4.76 13.33
N THR A 23 11.18 5.76 12.75
CA THR A 23 11.25 7.14 13.23
C THR A 23 9.90 7.52 13.82
N SER A 24 9.90 8.01 15.05
CA SER A 24 8.72 8.62 15.69
C SER A 24 8.91 10.14 15.73
N LEU A 25 7.93 10.86 15.23
CA LEU A 25 7.86 12.31 15.29
C LEU A 25 6.62 12.69 16.10
N GLU A 26 6.79 13.35 17.23
CA GLU A 26 5.68 13.76 18.10
C GLU A 26 5.02 15.07 17.66
N GLY A 27 5.56 15.72 16.66
CA GLY A 27 5.05 16.97 16.09
C GLY A 27 4.74 16.84 14.60
N GLN A 28 4.66 17.97 13.93
CA GLN A 28 4.49 18.01 12.49
C GLN A 28 5.79 17.70 11.76
N LEU A 29 5.70 16.88 10.71
CA LEU A 29 6.75 16.77 9.70
C LEU A 29 6.44 17.77 8.58
N GLN A 30 7.26 18.80 8.45
CA GLN A 30 7.20 19.75 7.34
C GLN A 30 8.31 19.41 6.34
N LEU A 31 7.93 19.15 5.10
CA LEU A 31 8.86 18.96 4.00
C LEU A 31 8.71 20.16 3.06
N THR A 32 9.82 20.82 2.75
CA THR A 32 9.83 21.97 1.81
C THR A 32 9.89 21.53 0.35
N GLU A 33 10.22 20.27 0.13
CA GLU A 33 10.26 19.63 -1.18
C GLU A 33 9.39 18.36 -1.19
N SER A 34 9.55 17.51 -2.18
CA SER A 34 8.74 16.30 -2.34
C SER A 34 9.18 15.17 -1.40
N ALA A 35 8.21 14.36 -0.96
CA ALA A 35 8.45 13.05 -0.38
C ALA A 35 8.05 11.97 -1.38
N ALA A 36 8.92 10.97 -1.55
CA ALA A 36 8.62 9.79 -2.37
C ALA A 36 8.56 8.54 -1.49
N ALA A 37 7.45 7.82 -1.56
CA ALA A 37 7.34 6.49 -0.99
C ALA A 37 7.69 5.44 -2.06
N ALA A 38 8.49 4.44 -1.70
CA ALA A 38 8.85 3.37 -2.61
C ALA A 38 7.62 2.58 -3.09
N VAL A 39 7.67 2.12 -4.34
CA VAL A 39 6.72 1.16 -4.90
C VAL A 39 7.33 -0.24 -4.77
N HIS A 40 6.67 -1.13 -4.07
CA HIS A 40 7.10 -2.52 -3.94
C HIS A 40 6.44 -3.38 -5.02
N THR A 41 7.25 -4.06 -5.81
CA THR A 41 6.74 -5.00 -6.82
C THR A 41 6.52 -6.37 -6.19
N THR A 42 5.28 -6.86 -6.26
CA THR A 42 4.91 -8.19 -5.78
C THR A 42 4.62 -9.09 -6.98
N ALA A 43 5.35 -10.19 -7.11
CA ALA A 43 5.06 -11.20 -8.13
C ALA A 43 3.89 -12.09 -7.70
N ILE A 44 2.94 -12.32 -8.60
CA ILE A 44 1.82 -13.25 -8.43
C ILE A 44 2.06 -14.46 -9.34
N ASN A 45 3.08 -15.25 -9.05
CA ASN A 45 3.39 -16.43 -9.86
C ASN A 45 2.74 -17.68 -9.25
N GLY A 46 1.75 -18.23 -9.95
CA GLY A 46 1.14 -19.54 -9.59
C GLY A 46 0.32 -19.56 -8.30
N VAL A 47 0.05 -18.42 -7.67
CA VAL A 47 -0.79 -18.33 -6.47
C VAL A 47 -2.17 -17.78 -6.81
N THR A 48 -3.21 -18.31 -6.18
CA THR A 48 -4.60 -17.85 -6.35
C THR A 48 -4.95 -16.66 -5.43
N SER A 49 -4.11 -16.36 -4.45
CA SER A 49 -4.33 -15.31 -3.47
C SER A 49 -3.04 -14.57 -3.18
N VAL A 50 -3.06 -13.25 -3.20
CA VAL A 50 -1.92 -12.41 -2.89
C VAL A 50 -2.21 -11.56 -1.66
N SER A 51 -1.33 -11.64 -0.66
CA SER A 51 -1.34 -10.78 0.53
C SER A 51 -0.18 -9.79 0.44
N LEU A 52 -0.49 -8.51 0.49
CA LEU A 52 0.50 -7.43 0.47
C LEU A 52 1.00 -7.17 1.88
N ASN A 53 2.30 -7.02 2.06
CA ASN A 53 2.87 -6.65 3.34
C ASN A 53 2.93 -5.11 3.48
N PHE A 54 1.96 -4.53 4.15
CA PHE A 54 1.86 -3.08 4.37
C PHE A 54 2.96 -2.55 5.31
N GLY A 55 3.69 -3.43 5.99
CA GLY A 55 4.83 -3.04 6.83
C GLY A 55 6.09 -2.68 6.04
N ILE A 56 6.19 -3.04 4.74
CA ILE A 56 7.40 -2.79 3.93
C ILE A 56 7.22 -1.67 2.90
N ALA A 57 5.99 -1.36 2.52
CA ALA A 57 5.71 -0.29 1.55
C ALA A 57 4.29 0.27 1.74
N GLN A 58 4.05 1.44 1.16
CA GLN A 58 2.73 2.05 1.03
C GLN A 58 2.17 1.87 -0.38
N ASN A 59 3.04 1.75 -1.38
CA ASN A 59 2.64 1.57 -2.76
C ASN A 59 3.11 0.21 -3.26
N PHE A 60 2.24 -0.45 -4.03
CA PHE A 60 2.48 -1.78 -4.56
C PHE A 60 2.19 -1.81 -6.04
N LEU A 61 2.97 -2.61 -6.77
CA LEU A 61 2.71 -2.93 -8.17
C LEU A 61 2.69 -4.44 -8.31
N THR A 62 1.64 -4.98 -8.93
CA THR A 62 1.53 -6.40 -9.19
C THR A 62 0.96 -6.70 -10.58
N THR A 63 1.50 -7.70 -11.23
CA THR A 63 1.04 -8.14 -12.55
C THR A 63 0.05 -9.29 -12.40
N VAL A 64 -1.14 -9.12 -12.97
CA VAL A 64 -2.26 -10.07 -12.90
C VAL A 64 -2.28 -10.91 -14.18
N THR A 65 -1.98 -12.19 -14.08
CA THR A 65 -1.90 -13.12 -15.22
C THR A 65 -3.04 -14.12 -15.27
N ALA A 66 -3.77 -14.27 -14.17
CA ALA A 66 -4.89 -15.20 -13.98
C ALA A 66 -5.88 -14.62 -12.96
N ALA A 67 -6.91 -15.39 -12.62
CA ALA A 67 -7.83 -15.00 -11.55
C ALA A 67 -7.12 -15.08 -10.18
N HIS A 68 -7.14 -13.97 -9.44
CA HIS A 68 -6.51 -13.84 -8.11
C HIS A 68 -7.47 -13.21 -7.11
N THR A 69 -7.23 -13.50 -5.83
CA THR A 69 -7.85 -12.77 -4.72
C THR A 69 -6.82 -11.83 -4.10
N LEU A 70 -7.11 -10.54 -4.05
CA LEU A 70 -6.38 -9.62 -3.19
C LEU A 70 -6.79 -9.92 -1.74
N ALA A 71 -5.92 -10.65 -1.06
CA ALA A 71 -6.15 -11.11 0.30
C ALA A 71 -5.97 -9.97 1.29
N ARG A 72 -6.30 -10.25 2.56
CA ARG A 72 -6.00 -9.35 3.67
C ARG A 72 -4.51 -9.02 3.67
N PRO A 73 -4.12 -7.73 3.72
CA PRO A 73 -2.73 -7.35 3.88
C PRO A 73 -2.20 -7.73 5.27
N THR A 74 -0.90 -7.89 5.37
CA THR A 74 -0.22 -8.07 6.65
C THR A 74 0.43 -6.78 7.13
N ASN A 75 0.62 -6.64 8.44
CA ASN A 75 1.31 -5.50 9.07
C ASN A 75 0.71 -4.12 8.72
N ALA A 76 -0.59 -4.07 8.43
CA ALA A 76 -1.30 -2.82 8.21
C ALA A 76 -1.31 -1.97 9.50
N ARG A 77 -1.33 -0.64 9.34
CA ARG A 77 -1.43 0.31 10.45
C ARG A 77 -2.55 1.29 10.20
N VAL A 78 -3.32 1.63 11.22
CA VAL A 78 -4.37 2.65 11.13
C VAL A 78 -3.78 3.97 10.65
N GLY A 79 -4.47 4.63 9.72
CA GLY A 79 -4.01 5.86 9.09
C GLY A 79 -3.04 5.67 7.92
N GLN A 80 -2.59 4.44 7.64
CA GLN A 80 -1.73 4.17 6.49
C GLN A 80 -2.51 4.39 5.19
N VAL A 81 -1.92 5.14 4.27
CA VAL A 81 -2.45 5.44 2.93
C VAL A 81 -1.49 4.98 1.87
N GLY A 82 -2.01 4.66 0.69
CA GLY A 82 -1.16 4.26 -0.44
C GLY A 82 -1.96 3.86 -1.66
N SER A 83 -1.25 3.32 -2.66
CA SER A 83 -1.82 2.87 -3.92
C SER A 83 -1.36 1.46 -4.28
N ILE A 84 -2.27 0.67 -4.84
CA ILE A 84 -1.98 -0.66 -5.39
C ILE A 84 -2.24 -0.58 -6.89
N PHE A 85 -1.19 -0.78 -7.68
CA PHE A 85 -1.26 -0.83 -9.14
C PHE A 85 -1.38 -2.28 -9.58
N LEU A 86 -2.45 -2.59 -10.29
CA LEU A 86 -2.75 -3.91 -10.84
C LEU A 86 -2.57 -3.83 -12.35
N VAL A 87 -1.54 -4.48 -12.87
CA VAL A 87 -1.22 -4.51 -14.31
C VAL A 87 -1.75 -5.79 -14.91
N GLN A 88 -2.67 -5.69 -15.86
CA GLN A 88 -3.20 -6.85 -16.55
C GLN A 88 -2.20 -7.39 -17.58
N SER A 89 -1.95 -8.71 -17.53
CA SER A 89 -1.10 -9.41 -18.50
C SER A 89 -1.83 -10.63 -19.02
N GLY A 90 -1.98 -10.72 -20.34
CA GLY A 90 -2.64 -11.85 -21.00
C GLY A 90 -4.17 -11.74 -21.14
N GLY A 91 -4.82 -10.71 -20.61
CA GLY A 91 -6.24 -10.42 -20.84
C GLY A 91 -7.26 -11.36 -20.21
N SER A 92 -6.86 -12.26 -19.31
CA SER A 92 -7.74 -13.26 -18.68
C SER A 92 -7.79 -13.18 -17.15
N GLY A 93 -7.03 -12.28 -16.53
CA GLY A 93 -7.00 -12.14 -15.10
C GLY A 93 -8.25 -11.42 -14.56
N ALA A 94 -8.75 -11.89 -13.43
CA ALA A 94 -9.79 -11.23 -12.66
C ALA A 94 -9.29 -11.03 -11.23
N ILE A 95 -9.73 -9.97 -10.57
CA ILE A 95 -9.41 -9.73 -9.16
C ILE A 95 -10.70 -9.81 -8.35
N SER A 96 -10.68 -10.66 -7.34
CA SER A 96 -11.61 -10.62 -6.23
C SER A 96 -10.92 -10.01 -5.00
N TYR A 97 -11.69 -9.54 -4.04
CA TYR A 97 -11.18 -8.79 -2.91
C TYR A 97 -11.59 -9.44 -1.59
N ASN A 98 -10.67 -9.51 -0.64
CA ASN A 98 -11.02 -9.89 0.72
C ASN A 98 -11.99 -8.86 1.31
N GLY A 99 -12.91 -9.31 2.18
CA GLY A 99 -13.90 -8.46 2.81
C GLY A 99 -13.35 -7.32 3.69
N CYS A 100 -12.05 -7.26 3.94
CA CYS A 100 -11.42 -6.12 4.60
C CYS A 100 -11.40 -4.86 3.71
N PHE A 101 -11.39 -5.01 2.39
CA PHE A 101 -11.50 -3.89 1.45
C PHE A 101 -12.95 -3.44 1.33
N LYS A 102 -13.20 -2.19 1.67
CA LYS A 102 -14.52 -1.56 1.64
C LYS A 102 -14.57 -0.54 0.51
N PHE A 103 -15.37 -0.82 -0.50
CA PHE A 103 -15.57 0.05 -1.65
C PHE A 103 -16.85 0.87 -1.50
N PRO A 104 -16.96 2.04 -2.17
CA PRO A 104 -18.17 2.86 -2.17
C PRO A 104 -19.41 2.05 -2.59
N GLY A 105 -20.51 2.25 -1.89
CA GLY A 105 -21.75 1.52 -2.15
C GLY A 105 -21.74 0.03 -1.79
N GLY A 106 -20.65 -0.46 -1.17
CA GLY A 106 -20.51 -1.86 -0.77
C GLY A 106 -20.25 -2.83 -1.94
N THR A 107 -20.07 -2.32 -3.17
CA THR A 107 -19.85 -3.14 -4.35
C THR A 107 -18.38 -3.10 -4.75
N ALA A 108 -17.77 -4.28 -4.84
CA ALA A 108 -16.39 -4.40 -5.31
C ALA A 108 -16.31 -4.03 -6.80
N PRO A 109 -15.33 -3.21 -7.20
CA PRO A 109 -15.17 -2.81 -8.59
C PRO A 109 -14.68 -4.00 -9.44
N THR A 110 -15.04 -3.99 -10.71
CA THR A 110 -14.49 -4.93 -11.68
C THR A 110 -13.07 -4.50 -12.05
N PHE A 111 -12.21 -5.48 -12.31
CA PHE A 111 -10.84 -5.25 -12.77
C PHE A 111 -10.82 -5.11 -14.30
N ALA A 112 -10.01 -4.18 -14.81
CA ALA A 112 -9.82 -4.04 -16.26
C ALA A 112 -9.15 -5.30 -16.85
N THR A 113 -9.70 -5.84 -17.92
CA THR A 113 -9.25 -7.11 -18.51
C THR A 113 -8.42 -6.94 -19.78
N SER A 114 -8.33 -5.74 -20.34
CA SER A 114 -7.49 -5.47 -21.52
C SER A 114 -6.01 -5.69 -21.20
N ASN A 115 -5.28 -6.40 -22.05
CA ASN A 115 -3.85 -6.65 -21.86
C ASN A 115 -3.08 -5.34 -21.80
N GLY A 116 -2.24 -5.20 -20.78
CA GLY A 116 -1.49 -3.97 -20.49
C GLY A 116 -2.26 -2.91 -19.70
N ALA A 117 -3.59 -3.04 -19.54
CA ALA A 117 -4.35 -2.08 -18.75
C ALA A 117 -3.90 -2.08 -17.30
N VAL A 118 -3.84 -0.89 -16.72
CA VAL A 118 -3.50 -0.68 -15.31
C VAL A 118 -4.73 -0.20 -14.57
N SER A 119 -5.07 -0.90 -13.49
CA SER A 119 -6.06 -0.44 -12.52
C SER A 119 -5.33 -0.01 -11.24
N ARG A 120 -5.74 1.11 -10.65
CA ARG A 120 -5.17 1.63 -9.40
C ARG A 120 -6.22 1.62 -8.32
N ILE A 121 -5.86 1.03 -7.17
CA ILE A 121 -6.63 1.10 -5.94
C ILE A 121 -5.92 2.07 -5.02
N ASP A 122 -6.57 3.18 -4.68
CA ASP A 122 -6.12 4.07 -3.63
C ASP A 122 -6.80 3.67 -2.33
N TYR A 123 -6.06 3.60 -1.22
CA TYR A 123 -6.58 3.07 0.02
C TYR A 123 -6.18 3.88 1.26
N ILE A 124 -7.00 3.75 2.30
CA ILE A 124 -6.66 4.14 3.67
C ILE A 124 -7.08 3.03 4.62
N VAL A 125 -6.22 2.68 5.56
CA VAL A 125 -6.54 1.78 6.66
C VAL A 125 -7.30 2.58 7.73
N ALA A 126 -8.62 2.46 7.75
CA ALA A 126 -9.47 3.25 8.63
C ALA A 126 -9.49 2.70 10.07
N SER A 127 -9.47 1.37 10.22
CA SER A 127 -9.40 0.71 11.53
C SER A 127 -8.80 -0.69 11.42
N ILE A 128 -8.32 -1.19 12.56
CA ILE A 128 -7.89 -2.58 12.72
C ILE A 128 -8.57 -3.08 14.00
N SER A 129 -9.23 -4.25 13.92
CA SER A 129 -9.84 -4.84 15.11
C SER A 129 -8.77 -5.30 16.11
N SER A 130 -9.10 -5.32 17.40
CA SER A 130 -8.18 -5.67 18.47
C SER A 130 -7.64 -7.12 18.38
N ASP A 131 -8.33 -7.97 17.65
CA ASP A 131 -7.97 -9.39 17.41
C ASP A 131 -7.21 -9.60 16.08
N ASN A 132 -6.86 -8.52 15.38
CA ASN A 132 -6.24 -8.56 14.05
C ASN A 132 -7.03 -9.35 12.99
N THR A 133 -8.32 -9.59 13.20
CA THR A 133 -9.17 -10.34 12.25
C THR A 133 -9.98 -9.44 11.32
N GLY A 134 -9.99 -8.13 11.55
CA GLY A 134 -10.83 -7.19 10.82
C GLY A 134 -10.19 -5.84 10.56
N GLU A 135 -9.37 -5.71 9.53
CA GLU A 135 -9.07 -4.39 8.99
C GLU A 135 -10.28 -3.86 8.22
N ASN A 136 -10.58 -2.57 8.39
CA ASN A 136 -11.42 -1.80 7.50
C ASN A 136 -10.52 -0.91 6.63
N ILE A 137 -10.33 -1.31 5.39
CA ILE A 137 -9.54 -0.59 4.41
C ILE A 137 -10.51 0.04 3.44
N HIS A 138 -10.70 1.34 3.55
CA HIS A 138 -11.51 2.08 2.60
C HIS A 138 -10.72 2.25 1.31
N ALA A 139 -11.28 1.84 0.20
CA ALA A 139 -10.60 1.78 -1.08
C ALA A 139 -11.48 2.32 -2.20
N ILE A 140 -10.85 2.94 -3.17
CA ILE A 140 -11.46 3.34 -4.43
C ILE A 140 -10.59 2.85 -5.58
N MET A 141 -11.20 2.37 -6.65
CA MET A 141 -10.46 1.93 -7.83
C MET A 141 -10.70 2.86 -9.00
N THR A 142 -9.63 3.21 -9.68
CA THR A 142 -9.63 3.83 -11.01
C THR A 142 -9.08 2.82 -12.01
N GLN A 143 -9.79 2.65 -13.13
CA GLN A 143 -9.46 1.65 -14.15
C GLN A 143 -8.86 2.31 -15.39
N GLU A 144 -8.19 1.46 -16.21
CA GLU A 144 -7.79 1.76 -17.59
C GLU A 144 -6.85 2.96 -17.74
N TYR A 145 -5.83 3.01 -16.88
CA TYR A 145 -4.66 3.79 -17.26
C TYR A 145 -3.97 3.07 -18.43
N ALA A 146 -4.03 3.66 -19.59
CA ALA A 146 -3.39 3.17 -20.81
C ALA A 146 -2.00 3.80 -20.98
#